data_ac0d4c54738e881c118ebb7d71eae503
#
_entry.id   ac0d4c54738e881c118ebb7d71eae503
#
_cell.length_a   1.000
_cell.length_b   1.000
_cell.length_c   1.000
_cell.angle_alpha   90.00
_cell.angle_beta   90.00
_cell.angle_gamma   90.00
#
_symmetry.space_group_name_H-M   'P 1'
#
loop_
_entity.id
_entity.type
_entity.pdbx_description
1 polymer ?
#
loop_
_entity_poly.entity_id
_entity_poly.type
_entity_poly.pdbx_seq_one_letter_code
_entity_poly.pdbx_strand_id
1 'polypeptide(L)'
;MPSELNKQIYVLDEYITSTKNGIGVFITELLQCLKKMDVDICHVIFNVRQPEIRVCSKNGMKIISIPRFPSGNFFDNWKVVNRVFRLFVPDSLENVFCFNHSPCPELLESLRNSHPLSKQLYVIHNLWWTSPLLGDDCLLANIVKNRSRSLKNKTYKWILNTVDKELQMCQTVDAVVCLTKGTHQVLTNIYRIDQEKIFLIPNGLKRNQYINSKMDKNKLREQYYIDDKEKVILFAGRLSEFKGIYAVLDAFCILLKEFSNIRLVLAGSLLPEFVLSNYAHISTKVTYTGHLERKELKKWYQMADIGVIPSYTEQCSYVGIEMMMHGLPIVTSDGFGLRDMFKDQGNAIVVPIGKRTKKNGTFSENLVHALTMLLSSETLMNEIGRNARKAYLKHYGLCQMKEGYKRLLDAF
;
A
#
# COMPACT_ATOMS: atom_id res chain seq x y z
N MET A 1 -42.69 -2.08 -5.52
CA MET A 1 -41.39 -1.93 -4.86
C MET A 1 -40.64 -0.86 -5.61
N PRO A 2 -40.05 0.16 -5.00
CA PRO A 2 -39.18 1.06 -5.74
C PRO A 2 -38.04 0.21 -6.29
N SER A 3 -37.76 0.35 -7.59
CA SER A 3 -36.58 -0.26 -8.23
C SER A 3 -35.38 0.15 -7.39
N GLU A 4 -34.61 -0.82 -6.85
CA GLU A 4 -33.31 -0.54 -6.27
C GLU A 4 -32.52 0.25 -7.31
N LEU A 5 -32.30 1.54 -7.03
CA LEU A 5 -31.55 2.44 -7.89
C LEU A 5 -30.15 1.85 -8.07
N ASN A 6 -29.82 1.43 -9.29
CA ASN A 6 -28.51 0.82 -9.58
C ASN A 6 -27.42 1.88 -9.49
N LYS A 7 -26.54 1.77 -8.47
CA LYS A 7 -25.48 2.76 -8.21
C LYS A 7 -24.46 2.79 -9.33
N GLN A 8 -24.10 4.01 -9.76
CA GLN A 8 -23.05 4.27 -10.73
C GLN A 8 -21.77 4.68 -9.99
N ILE A 9 -20.77 3.79 -9.96
CA ILE A 9 -19.51 4.03 -9.27
C ILE A 9 -18.47 4.59 -10.24
N TYR A 10 -18.02 5.82 -9.99
CA TYR A 10 -16.91 6.45 -10.71
C TYR A 10 -15.62 6.28 -9.93
N VAL A 11 -14.76 5.37 -10.35
CA VAL A 11 -13.42 5.17 -9.75
C VAL A 11 -12.49 6.21 -10.37
N LEU A 12 -12.14 7.22 -9.58
CA LEU A 12 -11.30 8.34 -9.99
C LEU A 12 -9.83 8.01 -9.72
N ASP A 13 -9.02 8.01 -10.76
CA ASP A 13 -7.63 7.57 -10.74
C ASP A 13 -6.73 8.57 -11.47
N GLU A 14 -5.48 8.66 -11.07
CA GLU A 14 -4.48 9.47 -11.73
C GLU A 14 -3.44 8.58 -12.41
N TYR A 15 -3.27 8.74 -13.72
CA TYR A 15 -2.37 7.92 -14.53
C TYR A 15 -0.95 7.82 -13.98
N ILE A 16 -0.43 8.92 -13.41
CA ILE A 16 0.94 8.97 -12.88
C ILE A 16 1.10 8.16 -11.60
N THR A 17 0.05 8.10 -10.76
CA THR A 17 0.10 7.44 -9.45
C THR A 17 -0.18 5.95 -9.51
N SER A 18 -1.00 5.51 -10.48
CA SER A 18 -1.52 4.13 -10.50
C SER A 18 -0.70 3.13 -11.32
N THR A 19 0.10 3.58 -12.30
CA THR A 19 0.68 2.65 -13.29
C THR A 19 1.80 1.73 -12.80
N LYS A 20 2.46 2.04 -11.66
CA LYS A 20 3.64 1.28 -11.19
C LYS A 20 3.76 1.16 -9.66
N ASN A 21 2.68 1.28 -8.91
CA ASN A 21 2.72 1.27 -7.44
C ASN A 21 1.55 0.50 -6.80
N GLY A 22 1.49 0.46 -5.46
CA GLY A 22 0.43 -0.20 -4.71
C GLY A 22 -0.97 0.32 -5.00
N ILE A 23 -1.13 1.58 -5.42
CA ILE A 23 -2.42 2.17 -5.80
C ILE A 23 -2.94 1.50 -7.08
N GLY A 24 -2.09 1.24 -8.07
CA GLY A 24 -2.50 0.52 -9.28
C GLY A 24 -2.97 -0.90 -9.02
N VAL A 25 -2.32 -1.59 -8.08
CA VAL A 25 -2.81 -2.91 -7.61
C VAL A 25 -4.18 -2.75 -6.95
N PHE A 26 -4.34 -1.76 -6.06
CA PHE A 26 -5.60 -1.48 -5.39
C PHE A 26 -6.74 -1.20 -6.39
N ILE A 27 -6.54 -0.31 -7.35
CA ILE A 27 -7.54 0.02 -8.39
C ILE A 27 -7.94 -1.25 -9.15
N THR A 28 -6.97 -2.09 -9.53
CA THR A 28 -7.24 -3.35 -10.21
C THR A 28 -8.13 -4.27 -9.37
N GLU A 29 -7.81 -4.45 -8.10
CA GLU A 29 -8.57 -5.31 -7.19
C GLU A 29 -9.94 -4.70 -6.83
N LEU A 30 -10.02 -3.36 -6.66
CA LEU A 30 -11.29 -2.65 -6.43
C LEU A 30 -12.24 -2.85 -7.62
N LEU A 31 -11.77 -2.64 -8.84
CA LEU A 31 -12.59 -2.86 -10.04
C LEU A 31 -13.05 -4.31 -10.16
N GLN A 32 -12.23 -5.29 -9.74
CA GLN A 32 -12.64 -6.69 -9.67
C GLN A 32 -13.68 -6.96 -8.56
N CYS A 33 -13.61 -6.25 -7.44
CA CYS A 33 -14.63 -6.30 -6.39
C CYS A 33 -15.96 -5.76 -6.90
N LEU A 34 -15.96 -4.55 -7.46
CA LEU A 34 -17.14 -3.86 -7.94
C LEU A 34 -17.85 -4.64 -9.06
N LYS A 35 -17.10 -5.24 -9.99
CA LYS A 35 -17.66 -6.14 -11.03
C LYS A 35 -18.45 -7.35 -10.51
N LYS A 36 -18.27 -7.70 -9.26
CA LYS A 36 -19.01 -8.80 -8.59
C LYS A 36 -20.15 -8.28 -7.73
N MET A 37 -20.45 -7.00 -7.81
CA MET A 37 -21.59 -6.34 -7.20
C MET A 37 -22.55 -5.90 -8.30
N ASP A 38 -23.78 -5.66 -7.93
CA ASP A 38 -24.80 -5.12 -8.82
C ASP A 38 -24.67 -3.59 -8.87
N VAL A 39 -23.66 -3.11 -9.57
CA VAL A 39 -23.34 -1.70 -9.74
C VAL A 39 -22.75 -1.42 -11.12
N ASP A 40 -23.05 -0.28 -11.70
CA ASP A 40 -22.40 0.19 -12.90
C ASP A 40 -21.06 0.85 -12.58
N ILE A 41 -20.04 0.60 -13.42
CA ILE A 41 -18.68 1.07 -13.14
C ILE A 41 -18.19 1.96 -14.27
N CYS A 42 -17.70 3.12 -13.90
CA CYS A 42 -16.93 4.00 -14.77
C CYS A 42 -15.52 4.24 -14.17
N HIS A 43 -14.48 3.83 -14.88
CA HIS A 43 -13.10 4.15 -14.51
C HIS A 43 -12.69 5.47 -15.17
N VAL A 44 -12.46 6.51 -14.38
CA VAL A 44 -12.04 7.83 -14.85
C VAL A 44 -10.56 8.00 -14.58
N ILE A 45 -9.76 8.18 -15.63
CA ILE A 45 -8.30 8.28 -15.53
C ILE A 45 -7.89 9.70 -15.93
N PHE A 46 -7.39 10.45 -14.97
CA PHE A 46 -6.88 11.81 -15.19
C PHE A 46 -5.40 11.80 -15.59
N ASN A 47 -4.98 12.91 -16.18
CA ASN A 47 -3.58 13.18 -16.53
C ASN A 47 -2.94 12.15 -17.47
N VAL A 48 -3.74 11.54 -18.35
CA VAL A 48 -3.21 10.63 -19.37
C VAL A 48 -2.33 11.38 -20.39
N ARG A 49 -1.37 10.65 -20.97
CA ARG A 49 -0.41 11.25 -21.93
C ARG A 49 -0.97 11.50 -23.32
N GLN A 50 -2.07 10.84 -23.69
CA GLN A 50 -2.73 11.06 -24.97
C GLN A 50 -3.33 12.47 -25.04
N PRO A 51 -3.34 13.14 -26.21
CA PRO A 51 -3.78 14.53 -26.32
C PRO A 51 -5.31 14.69 -26.29
N GLU A 52 -6.05 13.62 -26.54
CA GLU A 52 -7.51 13.67 -26.70
C GLU A 52 -8.22 12.97 -25.53
N ILE A 53 -9.43 13.48 -25.24
CA ILE A 53 -10.34 12.79 -24.32
C ILE A 53 -10.86 11.55 -25.04
N ARG A 54 -10.78 10.40 -24.33
CA ARG A 54 -11.32 9.14 -24.85
C ARG A 54 -12.39 8.59 -23.93
N VAL A 55 -13.51 8.22 -24.52
CA VAL A 55 -14.57 7.45 -23.88
C VAL A 55 -14.67 6.12 -24.60
N CYS A 56 -14.48 5.03 -23.89
CA CYS A 56 -14.59 3.68 -24.46
C CYS A 56 -15.18 2.71 -23.44
N SER A 57 -15.62 1.56 -23.92
CA SER A 57 -16.03 0.45 -23.07
C SER A 57 -15.05 -0.71 -23.20
N LYS A 58 -14.63 -1.27 -22.09
CA LYS A 58 -13.74 -2.43 -22.02
C LYS A 58 -14.20 -3.39 -20.93
N ASN A 59 -14.44 -4.64 -21.30
CA ASN A 59 -14.88 -5.68 -20.37
C ASN A 59 -16.14 -5.29 -19.55
N GLY A 60 -17.14 -4.67 -20.21
CA GLY A 60 -18.38 -4.24 -19.58
C GLY A 60 -18.27 -3.00 -18.69
N MET A 61 -17.16 -2.28 -18.72
CA MET A 61 -16.91 -1.09 -17.91
C MET A 61 -16.65 0.11 -18.81
N LYS A 62 -17.28 1.25 -18.50
CA LYS A 62 -17.01 2.55 -19.15
C LYS A 62 -15.65 3.08 -18.66
N ILE A 63 -14.83 3.59 -19.57
CA ILE A 63 -13.56 4.23 -19.27
C ILE A 63 -13.58 5.63 -19.86
N ILE A 64 -13.27 6.63 -19.03
CA ILE A 64 -13.10 8.02 -19.45
C ILE A 64 -11.65 8.39 -19.17
N SER A 65 -10.90 8.69 -20.22
CA SER A 65 -9.51 9.13 -20.11
C SER A 65 -9.41 10.62 -20.42
N ILE A 66 -8.96 11.39 -19.43
CA ILE A 66 -8.85 12.86 -19.53
C ILE A 66 -7.37 13.23 -19.58
N PRO A 67 -6.91 13.91 -20.64
CA PRO A 67 -5.52 14.29 -20.80
C PRO A 67 -5.08 15.33 -19.76
N ARG A 68 -3.77 15.47 -19.62
CA ARG A 68 -3.18 16.57 -18.86
C ARG A 68 -3.33 17.86 -19.66
N PHE A 69 -4.00 18.85 -19.08
CA PHE A 69 -4.11 20.16 -19.70
C PHE A 69 -2.88 21.02 -19.34
N PRO A 70 -2.30 21.75 -20.29
CA PRO A 70 -1.30 22.77 -19.99
C PRO A 70 -1.94 23.85 -19.11
N SER A 71 -1.40 24.04 -17.92
CA SER A 71 -1.79 25.13 -17.03
C SER A 71 -0.54 25.71 -16.38
N GLY A 72 -0.52 27.00 -16.17
CA GLY A 72 0.59 27.69 -15.49
C GLY A 72 0.76 27.25 -14.03
N ASN A 73 -0.29 26.63 -13.47
CA ASN A 73 -0.31 26.12 -12.10
C ASN A 73 -0.99 24.74 -12.09
N PHE A 74 -0.38 23.76 -11.42
CA PHE A 74 -0.94 22.39 -11.28
C PHE A 74 -2.37 22.39 -10.70
N PHE A 75 -2.65 23.28 -9.76
CA PHE A 75 -3.96 23.38 -9.10
C PHE A 75 -5.06 23.93 -10.00
N ASP A 76 -4.73 24.82 -10.95
CA ASP A 76 -5.71 25.37 -11.90
C ASP A 76 -6.19 24.31 -12.90
N ASN A 77 -5.41 23.25 -13.10
CA ASN A 77 -5.80 22.15 -13.95
C ASN A 77 -7.09 21.44 -13.45
N TRP A 78 -7.32 21.38 -12.15
CA TRP A 78 -8.50 20.73 -11.59
C TRP A 78 -9.81 21.41 -11.96
N LYS A 79 -9.82 22.74 -12.11
CA LYS A 79 -10.99 23.48 -12.59
C LYS A 79 -11.34 23.11 -14.04
N VAL A 80 -10.31 22.95 -14.88
CA VAL A 80 -10.49 22.53 -16.29
C VAL A 80 -10.95 21.07 -16.33
N VAL A 81 -10.31 20.19 -15.58
CA VAL A 81 -10.68 18.77 -15.46
C VAL A 81 -12.14 18.63 -15.04
N ASN A 82 -12.60 19.39 -14.04
CA ASN A 82 -13.98 19.34 -13.60
C ASN A 82 -14.96 19.83 -14.70
N ARG A 83 -14.64 20.90 -15.43
CA ARG A 83 -15.47 21.37 -16.55
C ARG A 83 -15.63 20.28 -17.61
N VAL A 84 -14.54 19.60 -17.95
CA VAL A 84 -14.56 18.49 -18.91
C VAL A 84 -15.34 17.29 -18.37
N PHE A 85 -15.13 16.94 -17.10
CA PHE A 85 -15.81 15.82 -16.45
C PHE A 85 -17.35 15.97 -16.50
N ARG A 86 -17.86 17.18 -16.25
CA ARG A 86 -19.30 17.51 -16.33
C ARG A 86 -19.94 17.24 -17.69
N LEU A 87 -19.18 17.28 -18.77
CA LEU A 87 -19.70 16.97 -20.11
C LEU A 87 -20.05 15.48 -20.30
N PHE A 88 -19.45 14.61 -19.49
CA PHE A 88 -19.57 13.16 -19.62
C PHE A 88 -20.31 12.50 -18.46
N VAL A 89 -20.47 13.22 -17.35
CA VAL A 89 -21.05 12.70 -16.12
C VAL A 89 -22.10 13.70 -15.62
N PRO A 90 -23.39 13.39 -15.80
CA PRO A 90 -24.48 14.18 -15.21
C PRO A 90 -24.50 14.00 -13.68
N ASP A 91 -25.06 14.97 -12.96
CA ASP A 91 -25.30 14.83 -11.52
C ASP A 91 -26.51 13.91 -11.28
N SER A 92 -26.38 12.99 -10.31
CA SER A 92 -27.42 12.03 -9.95
C SER A 92 -27.22 11.53 -8.52
N LEU A 93 -28.32 11.18 -7.84
CA LEU A 93 -28.32 10.50 -6.54
C LEU A 93 -27.68 9.09 -6.61
N GLU A 94 -27.60 8.49 -7.78
CA GLU A 94 -27.03 7.18 -8.00
C GLU A 94 -25.50 7.22 -8.07
N ASN A 95 -24.91 8.39 -8.31
CA ASN A 95 -23.48 8.54 -8.49
C ASN A 95 -22.72 8.45 -7.19
N VAL A 96 -21.63 7.67 -7.20
CA VAL A 96 -20.61 7.63 -6.15
C VAL A 96 -19.25 7.90 -6.75
N PHE A 97 -18.62 9.00 -6.38
CA PHE A 97 -17.26 9.36 -6.79
C PHE A 97 -16.25 8.82 -5.80
N CYS A 98 -15.46 7.83 -6.21
CA CYS A 98 -14.43 7.19 -5.39
C CYS A 98 -13.05 7.78 -5.71
N PHE A 99 -12.52 8.60 -4.82
CA PHE A 99 -11.20 9.23 -4.94
C PHE A 99 -10.10 8.33 -4.39
N ASN A 100 -9.03 8.11 -5.19
CA ASN A 100 -7.96 7.17 -4.90
C ASN A 100 -6.54 7.76 -4.99
N HIS A 101 -6.38 9.06 -4.89
CA HIS A 101 -5.08 9.72 -5.03
C HIS A 101 -4.75 10.68 -3.90
N SER A 102 -3.61 11.34 -4.00
CA SER A 102 -3.14 12.30 -3.01
C SER A 102 -4.17 13.38 -2.71
N PRO A 103 -4.18 13.94 -1.49
CA PRO A 103 -5.11 14.98 -1.09
C PRO A 103 -5.19 16.12 -2.10
N CYS A 104 -6.38 16.32 -2.66
CA CYS A 104 -6.71 17.36 -3.62
C CYS A 104 -8.06 18.00 -3.25
N PRO A 105 -8.10 18.86 -2.20
CA PRO A 105 -9.33 19.50 -1.74
C PRO A 105 -10.05 20.25 -2.86
N GLU A 106 -9.29 20.90 -3.75
CA GLU A 106 -9.82 21.73 -4.84
C GLU A 106 -10.69 20.92 -5.82
N LEU A 107 -10.31 19.69 -6.13
CA LEU A 107 -11.10 18.81 -6.99
C LEU A 107 -12.39 18.37 -6.29
N LEU A 108 -12.26 17.94 -5.01
CA LEU A 108 -13.42 17.49 -4.24
C LEU A 108 -14.47 18.59 -4.10
N GLU A 109 -14.07 19.80 -3.71
CA GLU A 109 -14.96 20.96 -3.60
C GLU A 109 -15.58 21.32 -4.94
N SER A 110 -14.80 21.33 -6.00
CA SER A 110 -15.28 21.61 -7.35
C SER A 110 -16.33 20.60 -7.80
N LEU A 111 -16.12 19.31 -7.51
CA LEU A 111 -17.08 18.24 -7.81
C LEU A 111 -18.29 18.31 -6.89
N ARG A 112 -18.15 18.64 -5.60
CA ARG A 112 -19.28 18.85 -4.69
C ARG A 112 -20.20 19.96 -5.19
N ASN A 113 -19.61 21.06 -5.68
CA ASN A 113 -20.38 22.19 -6.19
C ASN A 113 -21.08 21.90 -7.54
N SER A 114 -20.48 21.06 -8.37
CA SER A 114 -21.03 20.73 -9.70
C SER A 114 -21.96 19.51 -9.71
N HIS A 115 -21.83 18.64 -8.71
CA HIS A 115 -22.59 17.40 -8.56
C HIS A 115 -23.10 17.27 -7.13
N PRO A 116 -24.03 18.17 -6.69
CA PRO A 116 -24.49 18.21 -5.30
C PRO A 116 -25.31 16.98 -4.89
N LEU A 117 -25.92 16.27 -5.84
CA LEU A 117 -26.70 15.05 -5.58
C LEU A 117 -25.79 13.83 -5.40
N SER A 118 -24.61 13.85 -6.01
CA SER A 118 -23.69 12.73 -6.05
C SER A 118 -22.95 12.53 -4.71
N LYS A 119 -22.75 11.29 -4.30
CA LYS A 119 -21.95 10.94 -3.12
C LYS A 119 -20.46 10.96 -3.41
N GLN A 120 -19.66 11.28 -2.43
CA GLN A 120 -18.20 11.31 -2.51
C GLN A 120 -17.58 10.41 -1.47
N LEU A 121 -16.65 9.56 -1.91
CA LEU A 121 -15.88 8.62 -1.12
C LEU A 121 -14.38 8.89 -1.30
N TYR A 122 -13.64 9.00 -0.20
CA TYR A 122 -12.17 9.14 -0.23
C TYR A 122 -11.49 7.93 0.38
N VAL A 123 -10.59 7.29 -0.39
CA VAL A 123 -9.77 6.16 0.07
C VAL A 123 -8.36 6.65 0.42
N ILE A 124 -7.96 6.47 1.66
CA ILE A 124 -6.65 6.92 2.17
C ILE A 124 -5.59 5.85 1.89
N HIS A 125 -4.80 6.07 0.84
CA HIS A 125 -3.65 5.21 0.51
C HIS A 125 -2.35 5.64 1.18
N ASN A 126 -2.26 6.87 1.64
CA ASN A 126 -1.12 7.40 2.35
C ASN A 126 -1.56 8.59 3.22
N LEU A 127 -0.94 8.71 4.39
CA LEU A 127 -0.97 9.91 5.21
C LEU A 127 0.41 10.55 5.13
N TRP A 128 0.50 11.77 4.63
CA TRP A 128 1.76 12.41 4.27
C TRP A 128 2.71 12.62 5.45
N TRP A 129 2.18 12.81 6.64
CA TRP A 129 2.96 12.96 7.87
C TRP A 129 3.72 11.68 8.25
N THR A 130 3.29 10.52 7.78
CA THR A 130 3.88 9.23 8.16
C THR A 130 5.34 9.11 7.74
N SER A 131 5.72 9.68 6.60
CA SER A 131 7.11 9.64 6.13
C SER A 131 8.04 10.51 7.00
N PRO A 132 7.81 11.83 7.21
CA PRO A 132 8.71 12.65 8.01
C PRO A 132 8.71 12.30 9.50
N LEU A 133 7.64 11.70 10.02
CA LEU A 133 7.55 11.24 11.41
C LEU A 133 7.83 9.75 11.57
N LEU A 134 8.17 9.03 10.50
CA LEU A 134 8.39 7.57 10.49
C LEU A 134 7.23 6.79 11.13
N GLY A 135 6.00 7.26 10.93
CA GLY A 135 4.80 6.64 11.46
C GLY A 135 4.55 6.88 12.96
N ASP A 136 5.26 7.81 13.61
CA ASP A 136 5.04 8.17 15.02
C ASP A 136 3.78 9.02 15.17
N ASP A 137 2.65 8.37 15.41
CA ASP A 137 1.34 8.98 15.61
C ASP A 137 1.22 9.70 16.97
N CYS A 138 2.02 9.30 17.98
CA CYS A 138 2.10 10.02 19.25
C CYS A 138 2.77 11.40 19.06
N LEU A 139 3.85 11.44 18.27
CA LEU A 139 4.49 12.72 17.91
C LEU A 139 3.56 13.58 17.06
N LEU A 140 2.82 12.99 16.11
CA LEU A 140 1.78 13.73 15.36
C LEU A 140 0.75 14.36 16.30
N ALA A 141 0.21 13.59 17.24
CA ALA A 141 -0.77 14.07 18.20
C ALA A 141 -0.23 15.26 19.03
N ASN A 142 1.04 15.17 19.44
CA ASN A 142 1.71 16.26 20.15
C ASN A 142 1.89 17.52 19.27
N ILE A 143 2.30 17.36 18.00
CA ILE A 143 2.45 18.44 17.03
C ILE A 143 1.10 19.16 16.82
N VAL A 144 0.02 18.42 16.63
CA VAL A 144 -1.32 18.98 16.42
C VAL A 144 -1.84 19.67 17.69
N LYS A 145 -1.69 19.04 18.87
CA LYS A 145 -2.09 19.62 20.15
C LYS A 145 -1.37 20.93 20.46
N ASN A 146 -0.07 20.99 20.16
CA ASN A 146 0.77 22.16 20.43
C ASN A 146 1.00 23.02 19.17
N ARG A 147 -0.03 23.23 18.36
CA ARG A 147 0.02 23.81 17.01
C ARG A 147 0.80 25.13 16.96
N SER A 148 0.51 26.09 17.83
CA SER A 148 1.16 27.41 17.85
C SER A 148 2.70 27.33 18.04
N ARG A 149 3.16 26.41 18.89
CA ARG A 149 4.59 26.13 19.10
C ARG A 149 5.19 25.39 17.89
N SER A 150 4.45 24.44 17.35
CA SER A 150 4.88 23.58 16.24
C SER A 150 5.06 24.37 14.94
N LEU A 151 4.30 25.43 14.71
CA LEU A 151 4.43 26.32 13.54
C LEU A 151 5.80 27.05 13.47
N LYS A 152 6.54 27.14 14.57
CA LYS A 152 7.90 27.70 14.59
C LYS A 152 8.95 26.77 13.97
N ASN A 153 8.67 25.46 13.87
CA ASN A 153 9.53 24.47 13.24
C ASN A 153 9.09 24.27 11.77
N LYS A 154 10.03 24.41 10.82
CA LYS A 154 9.75 24.33 9.37
C LYS A 154 9.12 22.99 8.98
N THR A 155 9.62 21.86 9.49
CA THR A 155 9.11 20.52 9.21
C THR A 155 7.72 20.34 9.79
N TYR A 156 7.49 20.75 11.03
CA TYR A 156 6.18 20.63 11.68
C TYR A 156 5.13 21.54 11.03
N LYS A 157 5.53 22.74 10.57
CA LYS A 157 4.66 23.62 9.78
C LYS A 157 4.21 22.95 8.50
N TRP A 158 5.12 22.30 7.79
CA TRP A 158 4.78 21.53 6.59
C TRP A 158 3.80 20.37 6.92
N ILE A 159 4.07 19.60 8.00
CA ILE A 159 3.19 18.53 8.48
C ILE A 159 1.80 19.08 8.78
N LEU A 160 1.68 20.18 9.53
CA LEU A 160 0.40 20.78 9.88
C LEU A 160 -0.38 21.23 8.64
N ASN A 161 0.29 21.85 7.66
CA ASN A 161 -0.36 22.22 6.39
C ASN A 161 -0.89 21.01 5.62
N THR A 162 -0.18 19.88 5.70
CA THR A 162 -0.61 18.63 5.05
C THR A 162 -1.79 17.99 5.79
N VAL A 163 -1.72 18.00 7.12
CA VAL A 163 -2.84 17.55 7.98
C VAL A 163 -4.10 18.36 7.70
N ASP A 164 -3.98 19.70 7.54
CA ASP A 164 -5.13 20.56 7.23
C ASP A 164 -5.79 20.19 5.90
N LYS A 165 -5.00 19.88 4.87
CA LYS A 165 -5.53 19.41 3.58
C LYS A 165 -6.22 18.05 3.68
N GLU A 166 -5.59 17.10 4.36
CA GLU A 166 -6.17 15.77 4.60
C GLU A 166 -7.47 15.88 5.40
N LEU A 167 -7.49 16.74 6.42
CA LEU A 167 -8.67 17.02 7.24
C LEU A 167 -9.81 17.63 6.40
N GLN A 168 -9.50 18.64 5.59
CA GLN A 168 -10.46 19.27 4.68
C GLN A 168 -11.11 18.23 3.75
N MET A 169 -10.31 17.36 3.13
CA MET A 169 -10.84 16.29 2.30
C MET A 169 -11.77 15.35 3.07
N CYS A 170 -11.33 14.87 4.24
CA CYS A 170 -12.16 13.98 5.06
C CYS A 170 -13.47 14.61 5.53
N GLN A 171 -13.48 15.93 5.75
CA GLN A 171 -14.68 16.67 6.12
C GLN A 171 -15.64 16.87 4.96
N THR A 172 -15.10 17.09 3.74
CA THR A 172 -15.90 17.38 2.54
C THR A 172 -16.64 16.15 2.00
N VAL A 173 -16.04 14.94 2.09
CA VAL A 173 -16.64 13.71 1.56
C VAL A 173 -17.75 13.14 2.44
N ASP A 174 -18.61 12.31 1.86
CA ASP A 174 -19.68 11.59 2.58
C ASP A 174 -19.11 10.39 3.34
N ALA A 175 -18.06 9.73 2.83
CA ALA A 175 -17.39 8.64 3.52
C ALA A 175 -15.87 8.62 3.29
N VAL A 176 -15.15 8.13 4.28
CA VAL A 176 -13.70 7.94 4.26
C VAL A 176 -13.38 6.47 4.45
N VAL A 177 -12.63 5.88 3.53
CA VAL A 177 -12.09 4.53 3.71
C VAL A 177 -10.66 4.60 4.24
N CYS A 178 -10.43 4.02 5.38
CA CYS A 178 -9.11 3.77 5.94
C CYS A 178 -8.76 2.28 5.85
N LEU A 179 -7.47 1.99 5.68
CA LEU A 179 -7.00 0.63 5.39
C LEU A 179 -6.50 -0.12 6.63
N THR A 180 -6.28 0.60 7.74
CA THR A 180 -5.72 0.05 8.99
C THR A 180 -6.37 0.67 10.22
N LYS A 181 -6.28 -0.02 11.35
CA LYS A 181 -6.76 0.47 12.64
C LYS A 181 -6.02 1.73 13.10
N GLY A 182 -4.69 1.79 12.86
CA GLY A 182 -3.91 2.98 13.18
C GLY A 182 -4.41 4.21 12.44
N THR A 183 -4.71 4.08 11.13
CA THR A 183 -5.32 5.17 10.36
C THR A 183 -6.69 5.54 10.89
N HIS A 184 -7.54 4.56 11.22
CA HIS A 184 -8.83 4.82 11.87
C HIS A 184 -8.66 5.63 13.17
N GLN A 185 -7.72 5.26 14.03
CA GLN A 185 -7.44 5.98 15.28
C GLN A 185 -6.94 7.41 15.04
N VAL A 186 -6.12 7.64 14.02
CA VAL A 186 -5.68 8.99 13.62
C VAL A 186 -6.87 9.83 13.20
N LEU A 187 -7.74 9.29 12.34
CA LEU A 187 -8.95 9.99 11.88
C LEU A 187 -9.90 10.34 13.03
N THR A 188 -10.13 9.42 13.95
CA THR A 188 -11.06 9.65 15.08
C THR A 188 -10.45 10.53 16.17
N ASN A 189 -9.21 10.24 16.60
CA ASN A 189 -8.63 10.83 17.80
C ASN A 189 -7.86 12.14 17.53
N ILE A 190 -7.23 12.26 16.34
CA ILE A 190 -6.41 13.42 16.00
C ILE A 190 -7.16 14.35 15.06
N TYR A 191 -7.76 13.81 13.98
CA TYR A 191 -8.49 14.60 12.99
C TYR A 191 -9.93 14.90 13.40
N ARG A 192 -10.48 14.19 14.41
CA ARG A 192 -11.84 14.39 14.92
C ARG A 192 -12.91 14.22 13.84
N ILE A 193 -12.72 13.33 12.90
CA ILE A 193 -13.72 12.95 11.90
C ILE A 193 -14.80 12.11 12.57
N ASP A 194 -16.05 12.35 12.19
CA ASP A 194 -17.20 11.59 12.65
C ASP A 194 -17.01 10.09 12.32
N GLN A 195 -17.19 9.25 13.32
CA GLN A 195 -16.99 7.80 13.20
C GLN A 195 -17.94 7.15 12.20
N GLU A 196 -19.15 7.70 12.02
CA GLU A 196 -20.13 7.21 11.06
C GLU A 196 -19.67 7.37 9.61
N LYS A 197 -18.78 8.33 9.35
CA LYS A 197 -18.18 8.53 8.04
C LYS A 197 -16.97 7.62 7.77
N ILE A 198 -16.41 6.93 8.78
CA ILE A 198 -15.16 6.20 8.64
C ILE A 198 -15.40 4.70 8.47
N PHE A 199 -14.96 4.16 7.35
CA PHE A 199 -15.06 2.74 7.04
C PHE A 199 -13.66 2.11 7.03
N LEU A 200 -13.43 1.14 7.92
CA LEU A 200 -12.20 0.34 7.93
C LEU A 200 -12.34 -0.81 6.94
N ILE A 201 -11.71 -0.68 5.78
CA ILE A 201 -11.74 -1.68 4.72
C ILE A 201 -10.30 -1.95 4.26
N PRO A 202 -9.64 -3.00 4.77
CA PRO A 202 -8.29 -3.35 4.37
C PRO A 202 -8.19 -3.68 2.88
N ASN A 203 -7.00 -3.52 2.31
CA ASN A 203 -6.71 -4.01 0.98
C ASN A 203 -7.01 -5.51 0.85
N GLY A 204 -7.64 -5.89 -0.24
CA GLY A 204 -7.87 -7.28 -0.59
C GLY A 204 -7.11 -7.68 -1.84
N LEU A 205 -6.77 -8.95 -1.94
CA LEU A 205 -6.08 -9.50 -3.08
C LEU A 205 -6.79 -10.77 -3.57
N LYS A 206 -6.97 -10.88 -4.89
CA LYS A 206 -7.53 -12.10 -5.49
C LYS A 206 -6.57 -13.26 -5.27
N ARG A 207 -7.10 -14.37 -4.77
CA ARG A 207 -6.34 -15.62 -4.62
C ARG A 207 -5.80 -16.07 -5.98
N ASN A 208 -4.50 -16.23 -6.06
CA ASN A 208 -3.82 -16.84 -7.20
C ASN A 208 -3.62 -18.35 -6.97
N GLN A 209 -3.36 -19.10 -8.04
CA GLN A 209 -2.88 -20.45 -7.91
C GLN A 209 -1.56 -20.46 -7.12
N TYR A 210 -1.50 -21.31 -6.15
CA TYR A 210 -0.35 -21.49 -5.26
C TYR A 210 0.40 -22.74 -5.67
N ILE A 211 1.72 -22.69 -5.78
CA ILE A 211 2.56 -23.88 -5.96
C ILE A 211 2.69 -24.55 -4.59
N ASN A 212 2.14 -25.74 -4.45
CA ASN A 212 2.09 -26.46 -3.16
C ASN A 212 3.18 -27.52 -3.02
N SER A 213 3.91 -27.87 -4.11
CA SER A 213 4.86 -28.94 -4.03
C SER A 213 6.30 -28.42 -3.90
N LYS A 214 7.09 -29.07 -3.05
CA LYS A 214 8.53 -28.83 -2.91
C LYS A 214 9.25 -29.07 -4.25
N MET A 215 8.77 -30.05 -5.01
CA MET A 215 9.31 -30.39 -6.33
C MET A 215 9.13 -29.26 -7.33
N ASP A 216 8.01 -28.56 -7.35
CA ASP A 216 7.79 -27.42 -8.24
C ASP A 216 8.63 -26.21 -7.83
N LYS A 217 8.83 -26.02 -6.51
CA LYS A 217 9.72 -24.98 -5.97
C LYS A 217 11.17 -25.24 -6.41
N ASN A 218 11.65 -26.47 -6.34
CA ASN A 218 13.02 -26.83 -6.73
C ASN A 218 13.23 -26.68 -8.24
N LYS A 219 12.30 -27.13 -9.08
CA LYS A 219 12.35 -26.91 -10.53
C LYS A 219 12.38 -25.42 -10.90
N LEU A 220 11.62 -24.61 -10.18
CA LEU A 220 11.63 -23.17 -10.41
C LEU A 220 12.96 -22.54 -9.98
N ARG A 221 13.55 -22.97 -8.86
CA ARG A 221 14.88 -22.52 -8.38
C ARG A 221 16.00 -22.87 -9.36
N GLU A 222 15.97 -24.07 -9.93
CA GLU A 222 16.92 -24.50 -10.95
C GLU A 222 16.95 -23.56 -12.16
N GLN A 223 15.76 -23.11 -12.64
CA GLN A 223 15.66 -22.13 -13.73
C GLN A 223 16.29 -20.77 -13.40
N TYR A 224 16.40 -20.43 -12.11
CA TYR A 224 17.00 -19.19 -11.63
C TYR A 224 18.38 -19.38 -11.01
N TYR A 225 18.99 -20.56 -11.19
CA TYR A 225 20.32 -20.92 -10.67
C TYR A 225 20.45 -20.75 -9.16
N ILE A 226 19.40 -21.09 -8.42
CA ILE A 226 19.37 -21.06 -6.96
C ILE A 226 19.53 -22.50 -6.45
N ASP A 227 20.55 -22.71 -5.63
CA ASP A 227 20.80 -24.02 -5.00
C ASP A 227 19.64 -24.40 -4.05
N ASP A 228 19.23 -25.67 -4.08
CA ASP A 228 18.15 -26.19 -3.23
C ASP A 228 18.45 -26.06 -1.73
N LYS A 229 19.73 -26.09 -1.37
CA LYS A 229 20.18 -25.94 0.03
C LYS A 229 20.27 -24.48 0.47
N GLU A 230 20.25 -23.53 -0.49
CA GLU A 230 20.34 -22.10 -0.18
C GLU A 230 19.00 -21.58 0.34
N LYS A 231 19.01 -20.88 1.47
CA LYS A 231 17.80 -20.22 2.02
C LYS A 231 17.68 -18.83 1.42
N VAL A 232 16.55 -18.56 0.78
CA VAL A 232 16.26 -17.29 0.09
C VAL A 232 15.47 -16.36 0.99
N ILE A 233 16.06 -15.22 1.32
CA ILE A 233 15.42 -14.10 2.02
C ILE A 233 14.99 -13.08 0.96
N LEU A 234 13.69 -12.80 0.86
CA LEU A 234 13.12 -11.92 -0.17
C LEU A 234 12.67 -10.60 0.42
N PHE A 235 13.24 -9.51 -0.08
CA PHE A 235 12.72 -8.17 0.03
C PHE A 235 12.03 -7.77 -1.29
N ALA A 236 10.81 -7.25 -1.24
CA ALA A 236 10.11 -6.74 -2.40
C ALA A 236 9.59 -5.31 -2.16
N GLY A 237 9.80 -4.42 -3.14
CA GLY A 237 9.37 -3.02 -3.06
C GLY A 237 10.43 -2.03 -3.49
N ARG A 238 10.16 -0.72 -3.30
CA ARG A 238 11.17 0.31 -3.58
C ARG A 238 12.38 0.14 -2.67
N LEU A 239 13.57 0.15 -3.24
CA LEU A 239 14.82 0.07 -2.49
C LEU A 239 15.16 1.44 -1.92
N SER A 240 14.48 1.86 -0.86
CA SER A 240 14.60 3.17 -0.22
C SER A 240 14.75 3.05 1.29
N GLU A 241 15.29 4.11 1.91
CA GLU A 241 15.45 4.19 3.37
C GLU A 241 14.14 3.92 4.10
N PHE A 242 13.02 4.54 3.65
CA PHE A 242 11.70 4.36 4.28
C PHE A 242 11.18 2.93 4.23
N LYS A 243 11.70 2.11 3.31
CA LYS A 243 11.41 0.69 3.22
C LYS A 243 12.42 -0.17 3.99
N GLY A 244 13.35 0.44 4.71
CA GLY A 244 14.30 -0.23 5.59
C GLY A 244 15.41 -1.00 4.88
N ILE A 245 15.74 -0.65 3.63
CA ILE A 245 16.69 -1.42 2.81
C ILE A 245 18.09 -1.49 3.46
N TYR A 246 18.55 -0.38 4.06
CA TYR A 246 19.86 -0.36 4.72
C TYR A 246 19.91 -1.29 5.93
N ALA A 247 18.84 -1.32 6.73
CA ALA A 247 18.77 -2.22 7.87
C ALA A 247 18.81 -3.69 7.46
N VAL A 248 18.20 -4.05 6.30
CA VAL A 248 18.27 -5.41 5.75
C VAL A 248 19.68 -5.74 5.25
N LEU A 249 20.32 -4.83 4.53
CA LEU A 249 21.68 -5.05 4.03
C LEU A 249 22.68 -5.22 5.18
N ASP A 250 22.62 -4.36 6.19
CA ASP A 250 23.45 -4.47 7.40
C ASP A 250 23.20 -5.78 8.15
N ALA A 251 21.92 -6.15 8.34
CA ALA A 251 21.56 -7.41 8.97
C ALA A 251 22.08 -8.61 8.17
N PHE A 252 21.97 -8.56 6.84
CA PHE A 252 22.44 -9.64 5.98
C PHE A 252 23.97 -9.80 6.03
N CYS A 253 24.74 -8.70 6.12
CA CYS A 253 26.19 -8.75 6.33
C CYS A 253 26.56 -9.49 7.63
N ILE A 254 25.77 -9.33 8.70
CA ILE A 254 26.01 -10.00 9.97
C ILE A 254 25.63 -11.48 9.83
N LEU A 255 24.47 -11.79 9.25
CA LEU A 255 23.98 -13.17 9.07
C LEU A 255 24.93 -14.04 8.23
N LEU A 256 25.62 -13.48 7.25
CA LEU A 256 26.59 -14.22 6.41
C LEU A 256 27.78 -14.75 7.21
N LYS A 257 28.07 -14.23 8.41
CA LYS A 257 29.13 -14.75 9.29
C LYS A 257 28.75 -16.08 9.95
N GLU A 258 27.42 -16.33 10.10
CA GLU A 258 26.90 -17.52 10.77
C GLU A 258 26.29 -18.52 9.76
N PHE A 259 25.68 -18.01 8.69
CA PHE A 259 24.97 -18.80 7.69
C PHE A 259 25.59 -18.63 6.30
N SER A 260 26.34 -19.62 5.83
CA SER A 260 26.99 -19.59 4.51
C SER A 260 26.01 -19.82 3.34
N ASN A 261 24.90 -20.54 3.60
CA ASN A 261 23.91 -20.98 2.61
C ASN A 261 22.66 -20.10 2.63
N ILE A 262 22.84 -18.78 2.60
CA ILE A 262 21.74 -17.80 2.49
C ILE A 262 21.95 -16.89 1.29
N ARG A 263 20.85 -16.46 0.69
CA ARG A 263 20.81 -15.47 -0.38
C ARG A 263 19.79 -14.40 -0.08
N LEU A 264 20.16 -13.15 -0.28
CA LEU A 264 19.24 -12.02 -0.23
C LEU A 264 18.78 -11.68 -1.64
N VAL A 265 17.46 -11.62 -1.86
CA VAL A 265 16.87 -11.18 -3.13
C VAL A 265 16.21 -9.84 -2.92
N LEU A 266 16.60 -8.84 -3.69
CA LEU A 266 16.09 -7.49 -3.68
C LEU A 266 15.27 -7.23 -4.94
N ALA A 267 13.95 -7.40 -4.84
CA ALA A 267 13.01 -7.20 -5.95
C ALA A 267 12.43 -5.78 -5.91
N GLY A 268 12.99 -4.88 -6.72
CA GLY A 268 12.57 -3.48 -6.75
C GLY A 268 13.46 -2.61 -7.62
N SER A 269 13.16 -1.30 -7.62
CA SER A 269 13.99 -0.33 -8.35
C SER A 269 15.41 -0.34 -7.81
N LEU A 270 16.37 -0.20 -8.71
CA LEU A 270 17.80 -0.26 -8.38
C LEU A 270 18.18 0.77 -7.29
N LEU A 271 19.07 0.35 -6.40
CA LEU A 271 19.76 1.25 -5.49
C LEU A 271 20.76 2.12 -6.27
N PRO A 272 21.04 3.33 -5.81
CA PRO A 272 22.14 4.14 -6.33
C PRO A 272 23.46 3.37 -6.29
N GLU A 273 24.32 3.55 -7.28
CA GLU A 273 25.60 2.82 -7.42
C GLU A 273 26.50 2.95 -6.19
N PHE A 274 26.55 4.16 -5.57
CA PHE A 274 27.33 4.36 -4.36
C PHE A 274 26.85 3.52 -3.16
N VAL A 275 25.57 3.15 -3.13
CA VAL A 275 25.03 2.24 -2.10
C VAL A 275 25.49 0.81 -2.38
N LEU A 276 25.43 0.40 -3.67
CA LEU A 276 25.91 -0.92 -4.07
C LEU A 276 27.40 -1.12 -3.76
N SER A 277 28.23 -0.07 -3.94
CA SER A 277 29.66 -0.14 -3.65
C SER A 277 29.96 -0.39 -2.17
N ASN A 278 29.15 0.17 -1.25
CA ASN A 278 29.32 -0.06 0.19
C ASN A 278 29.05 -1.51 0.61
N TYR A 279 28.27 -2.26 -0.18
CA TYR A 279 27.92 -3.66 0.06
C TYR A 279 28.53 -4.60 -1.00
N ALA A 280 29.58 -4.18 -1.71
CA ALA A 280 30.23 -4.97 -2.75
C ALA A 280 30.75 -6.33 -2.25
N HIS A 281 31.19 -6.41 -0.99
CA HIS A 281 31.74 -7.61 -0.38
C HIS A 281 30.71 -8.75 -0.19
N ILE A 282 29.40 -8.45 -0.23
CA ILE A 282 28.33 -9.45 -0.19
C ILE A 282 27.65 -9.68 -1.53
N SER A 283 28.13 -9.05 -2.62
CA SER A 283 27.45 -9.02 -3.91
C SER A 283 27.16 -10.40 -4.52
N THR A 284 28.03 -11.39 -4.29
CA THR A 284 27.83 -12.79 -4.74
C THR A 284 26.68 -13.51 -4.05
N LYS A 285 26.22 -13.00 -2.89
CA LYS A 285 25.09 -13.53 -2.10
C LYS A 285 23.84 -12.68 -2.19
N VAL A 286 23.86 -11.60 -2.98
CA VAL A 286 22.71 -10.72 -3.22
C VAL A 286 22.28 -10.77 -4.68
N THR A 287 21.00 -11.03 -4.92
CA THR A 287 20.40 -10.96 -6.24
C THR A 287 19.57 -9.68 -6.38
N TYR A 288 19.97 -8.79 -7.28
CA TYR A 288 19.23 -7.58 -7.62
C TYR A 288 18.39 -7.86 -8.88
N THR A 289 17.08 -7.89 -8.74
CA THR A 289 16.20 -8.21 -9.87
C THR A 289 15.76 -6.99 -10.67
N GLY A 290 15.95 -5.79 -10.12
CA GLY A 290 15.29 -4.59 -10.62
C GLY A 290 13.79 -4.63 -10.40
N HIS A 291 13.06 -3.74 -11.08
CA HIS A 291 11.60 -3.73 -11.04
C HIS A 291 11.05 -4.95 -11.80
N LEU A 292 10.24 -5.74 -11.12
CA LEU A 292 9.58 -6.91 -11.70
C LEU A 292 8.10 -6.64 -11.96
N GLU A 293 7.60 -7.18 -13.07
CA GLU A 293 6.16 -7.29 -13.25
C GLU A 293 5.57 -8.31 -12.26
N ARG A 294 4.31 -8.14 -11.92
CA ARG A 294 3.61 -8.97 -10.91
C ARG A 294 3.72 -10.48 -11.18
N LYS A 295 3.73 -10.88 -12.45
CA LYS A 295 3.87 -12.30 -12.85
C LYS A 295 5.23 -12.86 -12.46
N GLU A 296 6.31 -12.10 -12.67
CA GLU A 296 7.67 -12.50 -12.31
C GLU A 296 7.90 -12.42 -10.80
N LEU A 297 7.42 -11.36 -10.14
CA LEU A 297 7.51 -11.24 -8.68
C LEU A 297 6.83 -12.42 -7.96
N LYS A 298 5.73 -12.94 -8.52
CA LYS A 298 5.05 -14.13 -8.00
C LYS A 298 5.97 -15.35 -7.95
N LYS A 299 6.86 -15.54 -8.93
CA LYS A 299 7.83 -16.65 -8.94
C LYS A 299 8.80 -16.51 -7.76
N TRP A 300 9.25 -15.29 -7.46
CA TRP A 300 10.10 -15.02 -6.32
C TRP A 300 9.44 -15.32 -4.98
N TYR A 301 8.15 -14.97 -4.81
CA TYR A 301 7.41 -15.40 -3.61
C TYR A 301 7.32 -16.92 -3.49
N GLN A 302 7.29 -17.65 -4.59
CA GLN A 302 7.25 -19.12 -4.59
C GLN A 302 8.63 -19.74 -4.28
N MET A 303 9.71 -19.11 -4.71
CA MET A 303 11.09 -19.57 -4.50
C MET A 303 11.62 -19.22 -3.10
N ALA A 304 11.15 -18.13 -2.53
CA ALA A 304 11.63 -17.63 -1.24
C ALA A 304 11.32 -18.60 -0.08
N ASP A 305 12.15 -18.51 0.96
CA ASP A 305 11.95 -19.21 2.24
C ASP A 305 11.47 -18.25 3.33
N ILE A 306 11.93 -17.00 3.31
CA ILE A 306 11.58 -15.96 4.26
C ILE A 306 11.28 -14.66 3.50
N GLY A 307 10.18 -13.98 3.85
CA GLY A 307 9.90 -12.62 3.42
C GLY A 307 10.36 -11.60 4.46
N VAL A 308 10.90 -10.46 4.03
CA VAL A 308 11.28 -9.38 4.95
C VAL A 308 10.63 -8.07 4.54
N ILE A 309 9.96 -7.40 5.52
CA ILE A 309 9.24 -6.12 5.32
C ILE A 309 9.65 -5.13 6.42
N PRO A 310 10.83 -4.55 6.35
CA PRO A 310 11.37 -3.68 7.38
C PRO A 310 10.97 -2.21 7.20
N SER A 311 9.79 -1.97 6.63
CA SER A 311 9.32 -0.61 6.35
C SER A 311 9.04 0.17 7.64
N TYR A 312 9.45 1.44 7.66
CA TYR A 312 9.11 2.36 8.77
C TYR A 312 7.63 2.69 8.80
N THR A 313 6.99 2.72 7.63
CA THR A 313 5.56 3.02 7.51
C THR A 313 4.98 2.35 6.28
N GLU A 314 3.77 1.86 6.43
CA GLU A 314 2.88 1.35 5.39
C GLU A 314 1.45 1.78 5.74
N GLN A 315 0.54 1.77 4.77
CA GLN A 315 -0.89 1.78 5.12
C GLN A 315 -1.37 0.32 5.25
N CYS A 316 -1.56 -0.36 4.13
CA CYS A 316 -1.88 -1.77 4.10
C CYS A 316 -1.05 -2.42 2.98
N SER A 317 0.06 -3.03 3.35
CA SER A 317 1.11 -3.46 2.42
C SER A 317 0.64 -4.58 1.49
N TYR A 318 0.56 -4.33 0.18
CA TYR A 318 0.30 -5.40 -0.79
C TYR A 318 1.40 -6.45 -0.80
N VAL A 319 2.66 -6.06 -0.65
CA VAL A 319 3.78 -7.02 -0.51
C VAL A 319 3.54 -7.95 0.68
N GLY A 320 3.10 -7.38 1.82
CA GLY A 320 2.74 -8.18 2.98
C GLY A 320 1.59 -9.15 2.72
N ILE A 321 0.55 -8.69 2.02
CA ILE A 321 -0.59 -9.54 1.63
C ILE A 321 -0.14 -10.64 0.65
N GLU A 322 0.73 -10.32 -0.31
CA GLU A 322 1.27 -11.28 -1.26
C GLU A 322 2.15 -12.33 -0.57
N MET A 323 3.03 -11.94 0.35
CA MET A 323 3.82 -12.87 1.16
C MET A 323 2.92 -13.77 2.03
N MET A 324 1.92 -13.20 2.71
CA MET A 324 0.92 -13.97 3.45
C MET A 324 0.14 -14.92 2.53
N MET A 325 -0.26 -14.49 1.34
CA MET A 325 -0.94 -15.32 0.35
C MET A 325 -0.09 -16.51 -0.08
N HIS A 326 1.21 -16.35 -0.16
CA HIS A 326 2.15 -17.42 -0.51
C HIS A 326 2.56 -18.28 0.71
N GLY A 327 2.10 -17.94 1.93
CA GLY A 327 2.45 -18.67 3.14
C GLY A 327 3.91 -18.55 3.52
N LEU A 328 4.57 -17.45 3.13
CA LEU A 328 5.94 -17.18 3.55
C LEU A 328 5.96 -16.86 5.06
N PRO A 329 6.91 -17.39 5.83
CA PRO A 329 7.26 -16.84 7.11
C PRO A 329 7.82 -15.42 6.89
N ILE A 330 7.35 -14.46 7.67
CA ILE A 330 7.63 -13.05 7.46
C ILE A 330 8.35 -12.49 8.69
N VAL A 331 9.44 -11.75 8.44
CA VAL A 331 10.02 -10.83 9.43
C VAL A 331 9.60 -9.42 9.03
N THR A 332 8.99 -8.68 9.94
CA THR A 332 8.49 -7.33 9.67
C THR A 332 8.80 -6.38 10.82
N SER A 333 8.80 -5.09 10.54
CA SER A 333 8.87 -4.06 11.58
C SER A 333 7.52 -3.84 12.27
N ASP A 334 7.55 -3.18 13.42
CA ASP A 334 6.36 -2.64 14.11
C ASP A 334 5.90 -1.28 13.54
N GLY A 335 6.33 -0.94 12.32
CA GLY A 335 6.01 0.31 11.63
C GLY A 335 4.50 0.57 11.52
N PHE A 336 4.15 1.87 11.39
CA PHE A 336 2.75 2.28 11.23
C PHE A 336 2.06 1.51 10.10
N GLY A 337 0.90 0.94 10.39
CA GLY A 337 0.14 0.07 9.49
C GLY A 337 0.60 -1.40 9.49
N LEU A 338 1.91 -1.69 9.55
CA LEU A 338 2.38 -3.09 9.65
C LEU A 338 2.00 -3.71 10.99
N ARG A 339 2.07 -2.96 12.09
CA ARG A 339 1.63 -3.41 13.43
C ARG A 339 0.15 -3.83 13.48
N ASP A 340 -0.67 -3.38 12.51
CA ASP A 340 -2.07 -3.78 12.39
C ASP A 340 -2.26 -5.06 11.57
N MET A 341 -1.34 -5.31 10.63
CA MET A 341 -1.38 -6.47 9.74
C MET A 341 -0.75 -7.71 10.38
N PHE A 342 0.28 -7.50 11.19
CA PHE A 342 1.13 -8.57 11.72
C PHE A 342 1.08 -8.64 13.24
N LYS A 343 1.03 -9.86 13.74
CA LYS A 343 1.09 -10.19 15.17
C LYS A 343 2.37 -10.97 15.43
N ASP A 344 3.18 -10.46 16.36
CA ASP A 344 4.43 -11.12 16.73
C ASP A 344 4.21 -12.55 17.18
N GLN A 345 5.06 -13.46 16.71
CA GLN A 345 4.98 -14.92 16.90
C GLN A 345 3.62 -15.53 16.52
N GLY A 346 2.73 -14.73 15.92
CA GLY A 346 1.46 -15.17 15.37
C GLY A 346 1.57 -15.48 13.87
N ASN A 347 1.46 -14.45 13.03
CA ASN A 347 1.56 -14.55 11.56
C ASN A 347 2.83 -13.91 10.99
N ALA A 348 3.73 -13.42 11.83
CA ALA A 348 5.05 -12.90 11.49
C ALA A 348 5.94 -12.88 12.75
N ILE A 349 7.25 -12.68 12.57
CA ILE A 349 8.14 -12.18 13.65
C ILE A 349 8.21 -10.67 13.48
N VAL A 350 7.71 -9.94 14.47
CA VAL A 350 7.64 -8.48 14.45
C VAL A 350 8.79 -7.89 15.26
N VAL A 351 9.58 -7.03 14.63
CA VAL A 351 10.73 -6.40 15.27
C VAL A 351 10.51 -4.92 15.50
N PRO A 352 10.90 -4.37 16.66
CA PRO A 352 10.80 -2.96 16.94
C PRO A 352 11.80 -2.16 16.08
N ILE A 353 11.33 -1.07 15.47
CA ILE A 353 12.19 -0.11 14.76
C ILE A 353 13.12 0.62 15.75
N GLY A 354 12.69 0.77 17.00
CA GLY A 354 13.42 1.52 18.02
C GLY A 354 13.32 3.04 17.85
N LYS A 355 13.75 3.79 18.86
CA LYS A 355 13.86 5.25 18.76
C LYS A 355 15.09 5.59 17.91
N ARG A 356 14.94 6.57 16.99
CA ARG A 356 16.02 7.14 16.15
C ARG A 356 17.04 7.91 17.01
N THR A 357 17.67 7.26 17.97
CA THR A 357 18.86 7.78 18.67
C THR A 357 20.09 7.28 17.93
N LYS A 358 21.22 7.99 18.03
CA LYS A 358 22.50 7.74 17.33
C LYS A 358 23.07 6.28 17.45
N LYS A 359 22.36 5.36 18.07
CA LYS A 359 22.61 3.91 18.10
C LYS A 359 21.72 3.22 17.06
N ASN A 360 22.04 3.41 15.78
CA ASN A 360 21.35 2.73 14.66
C ASN A 360 21.62 1.21 14.61
N GLY A 361 22.38 0.63 15.53
CA GLY A 361 22.58 -0.81 15.66
C GLY A 361 21.29 -1.58 15.97
N THR A 362 20.40 -1.01 16.75
CA THR A 362 19.26 -1.75 17.30
C THR A 362 18.28 -2.32 16.28
N PHE A 363 17.94 -1.62 15.19
CA PHE A 363 16.97 -2.15 14.20
C PHE A 363 17.57 -3.27 13.35
N SER A 364 18.78 -3.10 12.84
CA SER A 364 19.48 -4.16 12.09
C SER A 364 19.76 -5.37 13.00
N GLU A 365 20.16 -5.17 14.24
CA GLU A 365 20.36 -6.24 15.23
C GLU A 365 19.06 -7.00 15.51
N ASN A 366 17.93 -6.31 15.66
CA ASN A 366 16.62 -6.93 15.83
C ASN A 366 16.23 -7.78 14.61
N LEU A 367 16.54 -7.30 13.39
CA LEU A 367 16.36 -8.07 12.16
C LEU A 367 17.24 -9.32 12.12
N VAL A 368 18.52 -9.20 12.53
CA VAL A 368 19.43 -10.35 12.65
C VAL A 368 18.82 -11.39 13.58
N HIS A 369 18.43 -11.01 14.79
CA HIS A 369 17.84 -11.93 15.75
C HIS A 369 16.60 -12.65 15.19
N ALA A 370 15.67 -11.92 14.61
CA ALA A 370 14.43 -12.47 14.02
C ALA A 370 14.71 -13.42 12.85
N LEU A 371 15.64 -13.05 11.96
CA LEU A 371 16.03 -13.89 10.82
C LEU A 371 16.78 -15.15 11.30
N THR A 372 17.67 -15.04 12.28
CA THR A 372 18.36 -16.18 12.92
C THR A 372 17.36 -17.17 13.51
N MET A 373 16.33 -16.69 14.24
CA MET A 373 15.27 -17.55 14.77
C MET A 373 14.60 -18.39 13.69
N LEU A 374 14.24 -17.79 12.57
CA LEU A 374 13.61 -18.49 11.44
C LEU A 374 14.60 -19.42 10.74
N LEU A 375 15.82 -18.96 10.43
CA LEU A 375 16.83 -19.77 9.74
C LEU A 375 17.23 -21.01 10.53
N SER A 376 17.20 -20.94 11.86
CA SER A 376 17.58 -22.04 12.77
C SER A 376 16.44 -23.01 13.08
N SER A 377 15.18 -22.71 12.69
CA SER A 377 14.02 -23.54 13.02
C SER A 377 13.04 -23.69 11.87
N GLU A 378 13.11 -24.82 11.19
CA GLU A 378 12.16 -25.16 10.11
C GLU A 378 10.72 -25.30 10.67
N THR A 379 10.58 -25.78 11.90
CA THR A 379 9.27 -25.88 12.57
C THR A 379 8.64 -24.50 12.72
N LEU A 380 9.40 -23.51 13.23
CA LEU A 380 8.94 -22.13 13.41
C LEU A 380 8.61 -21.49 12.05
N MET A 381 9.48 -21.67 11.04
CA MET A 381 9.21 -21.19 9.68
C MET A 381 7.88 -21.71 9.15
N ASN A 382 7.65 -23.02 9.29
CA ASN A 382 6.41 -23.66 8.81
C ASN A 382 5.18 -23.19 9.58
N GLU A 383 5.31 -22.96 10.89
CA GLU A 383 4.23 -22.45 11.74
C GLU A 383 3.83 -21.03 11.34
N ILE A 384 4.81 -20.10 11.33
CA ILE A 384 4.58 -18.70 10.97
C ILE A 384 4.02 -18.60 9.54
N GLY A 385 4.58 -19.34 8.59
CA GLY A 385 4.09 -19.35 7.21
C GLY A 385 2.63 -19.83 7.08
N ARG A 386 2.26 -20.92 7.78
CA ARG A 386 0.85 -21.39 7.84
C ARG A 386 -0.08 -20.35 8.45
N ASN A 387 0.35 -19.70 9.52
CA ASN A 387 -0.43 -18.67 10.19
C ASN A 387 -0.57 -17.41 9.33
N ALA A 388 0.49 -17.00 8.63
CA ALA A 388 0.46 -15.94 7.63
C ALA A 388 -0.59 -16.24 6.54
N ARG A 389 -0.60 -17.47 6.02
CA ARG A 389 -1.60 -17.91 5.03
C ARG A 389 -3.02 -17.88 5.58
N LYS A 390 -3.24 -18.32 6.83
CA LYS A 390 -4.56 -18.24 7.49
C LYS A 390 -5.00 -16.78 7.65
N ALA A 391 -4.09 -15.86 8.01
CA ALA A 391 -4.39 -14.43 8.13
C ALA A 391 -4.82 -13.82 6.80
N TYR A 392 -4.13 -14.14 5.69
CA TYR A 392 -4.56 -13.74 4.34
C TYR A 392 -5.99 -14.21 4.03
N LEU A 393 -6.28 -15.50 4.22
CA LEU A 393 -7.59 -16.07 3.89
C LEU A 393 -8.72 -15.44 4.73
N LYS A 394 -8.42 -15.07 5.98
CA LYS A 394 -9.40 -14.53 6.91
C LYS A 394 -9.65 -13.02 6.71
N HIS A 395 -8.61 -12.24 6.35
CA HIS A 395 -8.68 -10.78 6.43
C HIS A 395 -8.36 -10.03 5.13
N TYR A 396 -7.56 -10.64 4.22
CA TYR A 396 -6.99 -9.91 3.07
C TYR A 396 -7.36 -10.53 1.72
N GLY A 397 -8.33 -11.44 1.69
CA GLY A 397 -8.89 -11.93 0.43
C GLY A 397 -9.79 -10.89 -0.24
N LEU A 398 -10.00 -11.03 -1.55
CA LEU A 398 -10.86 -10.12 -2.31
C LEU A 398 -12.32 -10.13 -1.81
N CYS A 399 -12.78 -11.24 -1.23
CA CYS A 399 -14.14 -11.35 -0.68
C CYS A 399 -14.32 -10.42 0.52
N GLN A 400 -13.33 -10.31 1.41
CA GLN A 400 -13.38 -9.44 2.58
C GLN A 400 -13.43 -7.96 2.17
N MET A 401 -12.61 -7.58 1.19
CA MET A 401 -12.66 -6.24 0.60
C MET A 401 -14.03 -5.96 -0.02
N LYS A 402 -14.57 -6.90 -0.79
CA LYS A 402 -15.90 -6.80 -1.40
C LYS A 402 -17.00 -6.56 -0.35
N GLU A 403 -17.03 -7.35 0.71
CA GLU A 403 -18.01 -7.20 1.78
C GLU A 403 -17.90 -5.84 2.49
N GLY A 404 -16.69 -5.33 2.66
CA GLY A 404 -16.45 -3.98 3.19
C GLY A 404 -17.05 -2.89 2.31
N TYR A 405 -16.76 -2.93 1.00
CA TYR A 405 -17.33 -1.97 0.04
C TYR A 405 -18.84 -2.11 -0.13
N LYS A 406 -19.39 -3.33 -0.07
CA LYS A 406 -20.82 -3.54 -0.11
C LYS A 406 -21.50 -2.81 1.07
N ARG A 407 -21.05 -3.05 2.31
CA ARG A 407 -21.60 -2.35 3.49
C ARG A 407 -21.51 -0.83 3.39
N LEU A 408 -20.40 -0.31 2.83
CA LEU A 408 -20.25 1.13 2.61
C LEU A 408 -21.26 1.64 1.60
N LEU A 409 -21.44 0.95 0.46
CA LEU A 409 -22.38 1.36 -0.57
C LEU A 409 -23.85 1.23 -0.11
N ASP A 410 -24.16 0.24 0.72
CA ASP A 410 -25.48 0.05 1.31
C ASP A 410 -25.83 1.18 2.31
N ALA A 411 -24.82 1.88 2.86
CA ALA A 411 -24.99 3.04 3.75
C ALA A 411 -25.23 4.37 3.00
N PHE A 412 -25.09 4.43 1.69
CA PHE A 412 -25.35 5.58 0.83
C PHE A 412 -26.75 5.53 0.22
#